data_a01a786462637926a6db93523d418298
#
_entry.id   a01a786462637926a6db93523d418298
#
_cell.length_a   1.000
_cell.length_b   1.000
_cell.length_c   1.000
_cell.angle_alpha   90.00
_cell.angle_beta   90.00
_cell.angle_gamma   90.00
#
_symmetry.space_group_name_H-M   'P 1'
#
loop_
_entity.id
_entity.type
_entity.pdbx_description
1 polymer ?
#
loop_
_entity_poly.entity_id
_entity_poly.type
_entity_poly.pdbx_seq_one_letter_code
_entity_poly.pdbx_strand_id
1 'polypeptide(L)'
;MAAMDSQPSPRSTTVRDWVGLAARIILGGTLLVAGIIKATDIDSAIWSVRTYQIIPWNLAPIVGWTMPILEIIVGLLLIFGIATRWSGLLGTLAMVVFIAAIASAWARHISLDCGCFGDGGPVDQAWPETVRSYILDMLRDLGLALCGIWLVIRPRSALSVDRWIVR
;
A
#
# COMPACT_ATOMS: atom_id res chain seq x y z
N MET A 1 0.54 -8.29 56.67
CA MET A 1 -0.42 -7.87 55.61
C MET A 1 0.34 -7.90 54.30
N ALA A 2 0.17 -8.98 53.52
CA ALA A 2 0.86 -9.17 52.27
C ALA A 2 0.08 -8.44 51.17
N ALA A 3 0.72 -7.46 50.55
CA ALA A 3 0.22 -6.86 49.31
C ALA A 3 0.29 -7.93 48.22
N MET A 4 -0.86 -8.46 47.81
CA MET A 4 -0.98 -9.34 46.65
C MET A 4 -0.65 -8.53 45.41
N ASP A 5 0.53 -8.84 44.86
CA ASP A 5 1.03 -8.34 43.60
C ASP A 5 0.09 -8.84 42.49
N SER A 6 -0.80 -7.97 42.03
CA SER A 6 -1.70 -8.27 40.92
C SER A 6 -0.90 -8.23 39.62
N GLN A 7 -0.29 -9.38 39.26
CA GLN A 7 0.32 -9.55 37.95
C GLN A 7 -0.76 -9.34 36.87
N PRO A 8 -0.55 -8.43 35.92
CA PRO A 8 -1.48 -8.26 34.81
C PRO A 8 -1.50 -9.56 33.99
N SER A 9 -2.67 -10.21 33.94
CA SER A 9 -2.88 -11.41 33.14
C SER A 9 -2.45 -11.19 31.69
N PRO A 10 -1.79 -12.18 31.03
CA PRO A 10 -1.45 -12.07 29.62
C PRO A 10 -2.76 -11.90 28.83
N ARG A 11 -2.93 -10.71 28.23
CA ARG A 11 -4.12 -10.42 27.41
C ARG A 11 -4.17 -11.44 26.28
N SER A 12 -5.17 -12.29 26.30
CA SER A 12 -5.44 -13.26 25.22
C SER A 12 -5.54 -12.52 23.89
N THR A 13 -4.77 -12.96 22.89
CA THR A 13 -4.85 -12.44 21.53
C THR A 13 -6.21 -12.82 20.96
N THR A 14 -6.99 -11.80 20.58
CA THR A 14 -8.32 -12.01 20.00
C THR A 14 -8.17 -12.28 18.49
N VAL A 15 -9.12 -12.97 17.87
CA VAL A 15 -9.19 -13.19 16.42
C VAL A 15 -8.99 -11.86 15.64
N ARG A 16 -9.49 -10.77 16.18
CA ARG A 16 -9.34 -9.41 15.61
C ARG A 16 -7.88 -8.93 15.54
N ASP A 17 -7.04 -9.34 16.48
CA ASP A 17 -5.61 -9.00 16.49
C ASP A 17 -4.88 -9.74 15.36
N TRP A 18 -5.29 -10.98 15.05
CA TRP A 18 -4.77 -11.76 13.93
C TRP A 18 -5.22 -11.20 12.57
N VAL A 19 -6.48 -10.74 12.46
CA VAL A 19 -6.96 -10.02 11.27
C VAL A 19 -6.14 -8.75 11.05
N GLY A 20 -5.86 -8.00 12.11
CA GLY A 20 -4.98 -6.82 12.04
C GLY A 20 -3.57 -7.18 11.57
N LEU A 21 -2.98 -8.28 12.05
CA LEU A 21 -1.68 -8.77 11.59
C LEU A 21 -1.73 -9.15 10.10
N ALA A 22 -2.73 -9.91 9.68
CA ALA A 22 -2.90 -10.29 8.27
C ALA A 22 -3.03 -9.06 7.37
N ALA A 23 -3.87 -8.10 7.74
CA ALA A 23 -4.04 -6.85 7.00
C ALA A 23 -2.71 -6.07 6.87
N ARG A 24 -1.89 -6.02 7.94
CA ARG A 24 -0.57 -5.38 7.92
C ARG A 24 0.40 -6.08 6.97
N ILE A 25 0.48 -7.41 7.05
CA ILE A 25 1.40 -8.20 6.22
C ILE A 25 0.98 -8.13 4.75
N ILE A 26 -0.31 -8.20 4.46
CA ILE A 26 -0.82 -8.11 3.08
C ILE A 26 -0.56 -6.73 2.50
N LEU A 27 -1.03 -5.66 3.15
CA LEU A 27 -0.84 -4.29 2.64
C LEU A 27 0.64 -3.88 2.66
N GLY A 28 1.34 -4.12 3.77
CA GLY A 28 2.75 -3.76 3.92
C GLY A 28 3.66 -4.56 3.00
N GLY A 29 3.42 -5.87 2.84
CA GLY A 29 4.16 -6.74 1.92
C GLY A 29 3.97 -6.31 0.47
N THR A 30 2.73 -6.01 0.07
CA THR A 30 2.43 -5.52 -1.30
C THR A 30 3.16 -4.20 -1.59
N LEU A 31 3.07 -3.21 -0.68
CA LEU A 31 3.77 -1.94 -0.83
C LEU A 31 5.29 -2.11 -0.88
N LEU A 32 5.84 -2.94 0.01
CA LEU A 32 7.28 -3.19 0.05
C LEU A 32 7.79 -3.82 -1.26
N VAL A 33 7.11 -4.86 -1.75
CA VAL A 33 7.48 -5.53 -3.00
C VAL A 33 7.35 -4.57 -4.18
N ALA A 34 6.24 -3.84 -4.29
CA ALA A 34 6.02 -2.85 -5.36
C ALA A 34 7.09 -1.75 -5.34
N GLY A 35 7.41 -1.24 -4.15
CA GLY A 35 8.44 -0.21 -3.99
C GLY A 35 9.85 -0.71 -4.33
N ILE A 36 10.19 -1.95 -3.96
CA ILE A 36 11.49 -2.56 -4.32
C ILE A 36 11.59 -2.74 -5.84
N ILE A 37 10.58 -3.29 -6.49
CA ILE A 37 10.57 -3.48 -7.94
C ILE A 37 10.80 -2.13 -8.66
N LYS A 38 10.06 -1.09 -8.28
CA LYS A 38 10.23 0.25 -8.86
C LYS A 38 11.59 0.87 -8.54
N ALA A 39 12.17 0.59 -7.37
CA ALA A 39 13.48 1.09 -6.99
C ALA A 39 14.62 0.42 -7.77
N THR A 40 14.44 -0.78 -8.30
CA THR A 40 15.42 -1.45 -9.16
C THR A 40 15.47 -0.89 -10.58
N ASP A 41 14.37 -0.27 -11.04
CA ASP A 41 14.27 0.41 -12.34
C ASP A 41 13.49 1.73 -12.23
N ILE A 42 14.20 2.75 -11.81
CA ILE A 42 13.64 4.09 -11.60
C ILE A 42 13.21 4.75 -12.93
N ASP A 43 13.93 4.47 -14.01
CA ASP A 43 13.59 5.05 -15.31
C ASP A 43 12.24 4.52 -15.80
N SER A 44 11.98 3.24 -15.61
CA SER A 44 10.68 2.62 -15.86
C SER A 44 9.57 3.19 -14.97
N ALA A 45 9.87 3.43 -13.68
CA ALA A 45 8.92 4.06 -12.76
C ALA A 45 8.58 5.51 -13.20
N ILE A 46 9.57 6.30 -13.62
CA ILE A 46 9.35 7.65 -14.16
C ILE A 46 8.53 7.60 -15.45
N TRP A 47 8.83 6.63 -16.32
CA TRP A 47 8.11 6.44 -17.58
C TRP A 47 6.64 6.09 -17.33
N SER A 48 6.37 5.20 -16.37
CA SER A 48 5.00 4.88 -15.94
C SER A 48 4.23 6.13 -15.52
N VAL A 49 4.82 6.97 -14.65
CA VAL A 49 4.20 8.24 -14.21
C VAL A 49 3.88 9.15 -15.39
N ARG A 50 4.77 9.22 -16.37
CA ARG A 50 4.56 10.03 -17.59
C ARG A 50 3.41 9.51 -18.46
N THR A 51 3.28 8.18 -18.55
CA THR A 51 2.24 7.54 -19.37
C THR A 51 0.84 7.83 -18.88
N TYR A 52 0.65 8.03 -17.57
CA TYR A 52 -0.62 8.47 -17.01
C TYR A 52 -1.04 9.88 -17.45
N GLN A 53 -0.11 10.73 -17.90
CA GLN A 53 -0.39 12.11 -18.38
C GLN A 53 -1.22 12.95 -17.39
N ILE A 54 -1.07 12.70 -16.09
CA ILE A 54 -1.74 13.46 -15.02
C ILE A 54 -0.84 14.58 -14.51
N ILE A 55 0.48 14.34 -14.51
CA ILE A 55 1.50 15.20 -13.95
C ILE A 55 2.32 15.82 -15.10
N PRO A 56 2.70 17.10 -15.02
CA PRO A 56 3.60 17.72 -15.99
C PRO A 56 4.89 16.94 -16.15
N TRP A 57 5.39 16.86 -17.38
CA TRP A 57 6.54 16.03 -17.76
C TRP A 57 7.79 16.26 -16.91
N ASN A 58 8.04 17.49 -16.51
CA ASN A 58 9.17 17.91 -15.69
C ASN A 58 9.04 17.51 -14.21
N LEU A 59 7.83 17.23 -13.71
CA LEU A 59 7.59 16.77 -12.34
C LEU A 59 7.55 15.24 -12.20
N ALA A 60 7.38 14.51 -13.31
CA ALA A 60 7.33 13.06 -13.30
C ALA A 60 8.57 12.41 -12.66
N PRO A 61 9.81 12.89 -12.84
CA PRO A 61 10.98 12.32 -12.16
C PRO A 61 10.88 12.44 -10.63
N ILE A 62 10.35 13.54 -10.10
CA ILE A 62 10.20 13.72 -8.65
C ILE A 62 9.26 12.65 -8.09
N VAL A 63 8.12 12.42 -8.75
CA VAL A 63 7.15 11.40 -8.34
C VAL A 63 7.73 10.00 -8.51
N GLY A 64 8.39 9.72 -9.64
CA GLY A 64 9.00 8.42 -9.93
C GLY A 64 10.08 8.02 -8.91
N TRP A 65 10.81 8.99 -8.34
CA TRP A 65 11.79 8.75 -7.27
C TRP A 65 11.14 8.65 -5.88
N THR A 66 10.21 9.54 -5.57
CA THR A 66 9.64 9.61 -4.21
C THR A 66 8.66 8.47 -3.93
N MET A 67 7.93 8.01 -4.94
CA MET A 67 6.90 6.98 -4.80
C MET A 67 7.47 5.64 -4.31
N PRO A 68 8.52 5.03 -4.92
CA PRO A 68 9.09 3.78 -4.42
C PRO A 68 9.64 3.92 -2.99
N ILE A 69 10.27 5.04 -2.68
CA ILE A 69 10.80 5.30 -1.33
C ILE A 69 9.68 5.31 -0.30
N LEU A 70 8.58 5.99 -0.59
CA LEU A 70 7.41 6.03 0.29
C LEU A 70 6.76 4.65 0.43
N GLU A 71 6.62 3.89 -0.66
CA GLU A 71 6.10 2.53 -0.65
C GLU A 71 6.94 1.61 0.25
N ILE A 72 8.27 1.66 0.14
CA ILE A 72 9.19 0.88 0.97
C ILE A 72 9.06 1.28 2.44
N ILE A 73 9.10 2.57 2.75
CA ILE A 73 9.03 3.05 4.14
C ILE A 73 7.68 2.65 4.77
N VAL A 74 6.57 2.94 4.10
CA VAL A 74 5.23 2.61 4.62
C VAL A 74 5.06 1.09 4.73
N GLY A 75 5.55 0.33 3.75
CA GLY A 75 5.56 -1.13 3.78
C GLY A 75 6.29 -1.69 4.99
N LEU A 76 7.51 -1.21 5.28
CA LEU A 76 8.29 -1.60 6.44
C LEU A 76 7.60 -1.21 7.76
N LEU A 77 7.10 0.02 7.87
CA LEU A 77 6.37 0.48 9.05
C LEU A 77 5.15 -0.41 9.35
N LEU A 78 4.41 -0.81 8.32
CA LEU A 78 3.28 -1.73 8.44
C LEU A 78 3.73 -3.12 8.88
N ILE A 79 4.75 -3.71 8.26
CA ILE A 79 5.25 -5.04 8.60
C ILE A 79 5.70 -5.09 10.06
N PHE A 80 6.49 -4.13 10.51
CA PHE A 80 6.93 -4.06 11.91
C PHE A 80 5.84 -3.59 12.89
N GLY A 81 4.76 -2.99 12.40
CA GLY A 81 3.67 -2.45 13.21
C GLY A 81 4.09 -1.23 14.02
N ILE A 82 4.83 -0.36 13.38
CA ILE A 82 5.25 0.94 13.92
C ILE A 82 4.28 2.00 13.45
N ALA A 83 3.74 2.79 14.37
CA ALA A 83 2.74 3.82 14.08
C ALA A 83 1.60 3.29 13.18
N THR A 84 1.08 2.09 13.49
CA THR A 84 0.16 1.30 12.64
C THR A 84 -1.01 2.10 12.11
N ARG A 85 -1.54 3.05 12.88
CA ARG A 85 -2.64 3.91 12.46
C ARG A 85 -2.23 4.85 11.32
N TRP A 86 -1.07 5.50 11.45
CA TRP A 86 -0.58 6.45 10.46
C TRP A 86 -0.07 5.75 9.19
N SER A 87 0.68 4.67 9.35
CA SER A 87 1.13 3.87 8.20
C SER A 87 -0.03 3.20 7.47
N GLY A 88 -1.09 2.77 8.19
CA GLY A 88 -2.34 2.30 7.58
C GLY A 88 -3.06 3.40 6.79
N LEU A 89 -3.10 4.63 7.31
CA LEU A 89 -3.68 5.78 6.61
C LEU A 89 -2.90 6.10 5.33
N LEU A 90 -1.57 6.15 5.41
CA LEU A 90 -0.72 6.42 4.25
C LEU A 90 -0.84 5.31 3.19
N GLY A 91 -0.88 4.05 3.61
CA GLY A 91 -1.11 2.92 2.69
C GLY A 91 -2.49 3.00 2.02
N THR A 92 -3.54 3.34 2.76
CA THR A 92 -4.89 3.56 2.20
C THR A 92 -4.88 4.69 1.18
N LEU A 93 -4.24 5.83 1.52
CA LEU A 93 -4.15 6.98 0.62
C LEU A 93 -3.41 6.61 -0.68
N ALA A 94 -2.32 5.85 -0.58
CA ALA A 94 -1.61 5.36 -1.76
C ALA A 94 -2.52 4.52 -2.68
N MET A 95 -3.29 3.57 -2.12
CA MET A 95 -4.24 2.76 -2.89
C MET A 95 -5.33 3.62 -3.55
N VAL A 96 -5.88 4.61 -2.84
CA VAL A 96 -6.87 5.54 -3.41
C VAL A 96 -6.29 6.34 -4.57
N VAL A 97 -5.04 6.80 -4.45
CA VAL A 97 -4.35 7.52 -5.53
C VAL A 97 -4.14 6.61 -6.74
N PHE A 98 -3.75 5.34 -6.55
CA PHE A 98 -3.60 4.37 -7.65
C PHE A 98 -4.92 4.09 -8.34
N ILE A 99 -6.00 3.83 -7.60
CA ILE A 99 -7.34 3.65 -8.16
C ILE A 99 -7.76 4.88 -8.97
N ALA A 100 -7.54 6.08 -8.46
CA ALA A 100 -7.87 7.32 -9.16
C ALA A 100 -7.05 7.49 -10.45
N ALA A 101 -5.76 7.13 -10.43
CA ALA A 101 -4.89 7.18 -11.59
C ALA A 101 -5.37 6.20 -12.69
N ILE A 102 -5.65 4.94 -12.33
CA ILE A 102 -6.18 3.92 -13.25
C ILE A 102 -7.54 4.35 -13.81
N ALA A 103 -8.45 4.83 -12.97
CA ALA A 103 -9.75 5.33 -13.41
C ALA A 103 -9.63 6.51 -14.38
N SER A 104 -8.66 7.41 -14.15
CA SER A 104 -8.34 8.51 -15.05
C SER A 104 -7.81 8.04 -16.41
N ALA A 105 -6.94 7.03 -16.43
CA ALA A 105 -6.44 6.42 -17.67
C ALA A 105 -7.57 5.73 -18.45
N TRP A 106 -8.43 4.99 -17.74
CA TRP A 106 -9.60 4.33 -18.32
C TRP A 106 -10.55 5.35 -18.98
N ALA A 107 -10.91 6.42 -18.25
CA ALA A 107 -11.82 7.47 -18.77
C ALA A 107 -11.27 8.17 -20.01
N ARG A 108 -9.94 8.22 -20.17
CA ARG A 108 -9.25 8.85 -21.31
C ARG A 108 -8.86 7.85 -22.41
N HIS A 109 -9.26 6.58 -22.29
CA HIS A 109 -8.94 5.50 -23.24
C HIS A 109 -7.43 5.34 -23.49
N ILE A 110 -6.59 5.55 -22.48
CA ILE A 110 -5.16 5.34 -22.55
C ILE A 110 -4.87 3.89 -22.18
N SER A 111 -4.29 3.10 -23.09
CA SER A 111 -3.87 1.71 -22.82
C SER A 111 -2.50 1.72 -22.15
N LEU A 112 -2.45 1.38 -20.86
CA LEU A 112 -1.21 1.29 -20.09
C LEU A 112 -1.24 0.11 -19.11
N ASP A 113 -0.07 -0.35 -18.71
CA ASP A 113 0.13 -1.18 -17.52
C ASP A 113 0.20 -0.26 -16.28
N CYS A 114 -0.43 -0.67 -15.18
CA CYS A 114 -0.48 0.17 -13.98
C CYS A 114 0.90 0.44 -13.35
N GLY A 115 1.91 -0.38 -13.69
CA GLY A 115 3.27 -0.25 -13.17
C GLY A 115 3.39 -0.57 -11.68
N CYS A 116 2.39 -1.20 -11.06
CA CYS A 116 2.46 -1.57 -9.65
C CYS A 116 3.47 -2.69 -9.41
N PHE A 117 3.54 -3.67 -10.32
CA PHE A 117 4.42 -4.84 -10.23
C PHE A 117 5.18 -5.15 -11.53
N GLY A 118 5.29 -4.19 -12.43
CA GLY A 118 5.92 -4.38 -13.73
C GLY A 118 6.57 -3.12 -14.24
N ASP A 119 7.01 -3.19 -15.49
CA ASP A 119 7.74 -2.12 -16.15
C ASP A 119 6.87 -0.86 -16.34
N GLY A 120 5.55 -0.96 -16.19
CA GLY A 120 4.61 0.13 -16.38
C GLY A 120 4.75 0.82 -17.73
N GLY A 121 3.75 1.53 -18.18
CA GLY A 121 3.86 2.29 -19.41
C GLY A 121 2.84 1.87 -20.45
N PRO A 122 2.94 2.37 -21.71
CA PRO A 122 1.96 2.06 -22.74
C PRO A 122 2.04 0.59 -23.14
N VAL A 123 0.88 -0.05 -23.29
CA VAL A 123 0.77 -1.44 -23.75
C VAL A 123 0.05 -1.49 -25.08
N ASP A 124 0.55 -2.35 -25.98
CA ASP A 124 -0.09 -2.62 -27.26
C ASP A 124 -1.02 -3.86 -27.10
N GLN A 125 -2.11 -3.65 -26.40
CA GLN A 125 -3.13 -4.67 -26.13
C GLN A 125 -4.48 -4.22 -26.66
N ALA A 126 -5.35 -5.20 -27.00
CA ALA A 126 -6.71 -4.90 -27.38
C ALA A 126 -7.45 -4.23 -26.19
N TRP A 127 -8.28 -3.22 -26.48
CA TRP A 127 -9.00 -2.45 -25.46
C TRP A 127 -9.75 -3.32 -24.41
N PRO A 128 -10.44 -4.42 -24.80
CA PRO A 128 -11.10 -5.29 -23.81
C PRO A 128 -10.12 -5.93 -22.79
N GLU A 129 -8.90 -6.25 -23.22
CA GLU A 129 -7.86 -6.82 -22.36
C GLU A 129 -7.34 -5.77 -21.38
N THR A 130 -7.09 -4.55 -21.86
CA THR A 130 -6.71 -3.41 -21.03
C THR A 130 -7.75 -3.12 -19.95
N VAL A 131 -9.05 -3.11 -20.33
CA VAL A 131 -10.15 -2.90 -19.38
C VAL A 131 -10.19 -4.00 -18.33
N ARG A 132 -9.97 -5.25 -18.72
CA ARG A 132 -9.89 -6.37 -17.78
C ARG A 132 -8.75 -6.19 -16.77
N SER A 133 -7.58 -5.79 -17.23
CA SER A 133 -6.42 -5.51 -16.33
C SER A 133 -6.77 -4.40 -15.35
N TYR A 134 -7.36 -3.30 -15.81
CA TYR A 134 -7.79 -2.19 -14.95
C TYR A 134 -8.77 -2.62 -13.86
N ILE A 135 -9.77 -3.45 -14.22
CA ILE A 135 -10.73 -3.96 -13.23
C ILE A 135 -10.01 -4.80 -12.17
N LEU A 136 -9.11 -5.69 -12.57
CA LEU A 136 -8.37 -6.54 -11.64
C LEU A 136 -7.48 -5.72 -10.72
N ASP A 137 -6.75 -4.74 -11.26
CA ASP A 137 -5.89 -3.85 -10.49
C ASP A 137 -6.71 -3.00 -9.49
N MET A 138 -7.83 -2.41 -9.93
CA MET A 138 -8.71 -1.64 -9.06
C MET A 138 -9.34 -2.50 -7.96
N LEU A 139 -9.74 -3.75 -8.24
CA LEU A 139 -10.26 -4.67 -7.24
C LEU A 139 -9.18 -5.06 -6.21
N ARG A 140 -7.97 -5.32 -6.66
CA ARG A 140 -6.82 -5.56 -5.77
C ARG A 140 -6.57 -4.36 -4.87
N ASP A 141 -6.46 -3.17 -5.45
CA ASP A 141 -6.17 -1.94 -4.71
C ASP A 141 -7.29 -1.56 -3.75
N LEU A 142 -8.56 -1.84 -4.11
CA LEU A 142 -9.70 -1.69 -3.22
C LEU A 142 -9.59 -2.64 -2.01
N GLY A 143 -9.23 -3.90 -2.24
CA GLY A 143 -8.99 -4.88 -1.16
C GLY A 143 -7.88 -4.42 -0.22
N LEU A 144 -6.79 -3.89 -0.77
CA LEU A 144 -5.67 -3.34 0.00
C LEU A 144 -6.07 -2.06 0.77
N ALA A 145 -6.88 -1.18 0.17
CA ALA A 145 -7.42 -0.01 0.84
C ALA A 145 -8.31 -0.39 2.04
N LEU A 146 -9.14 -1.43 1.91
CA LEU A 146 -9.95 -1.95 3.01
C LEU A 146 -9.07 -2.50 4.15
N CYS A 147 -7.95 -3.16 3.84
CA CYS A 147 -6.96 -3.57 4.85
C CYS A 147 -6.41 -2.34 5.59
N GLY A 148 -6.04 -1.28 4.89
CA GLY A 148 -5.55 -0.04 5.48
C GLY A 148 -6.60 0.66 6.34
N ILE A 149 -7.85 0.76 5.88
CA ILE A 149 -8.98 1.31 6.66
C ILE A 149 -9.18 0.52 7.96
N TRP A 150 -9.12 -0.82 7.89
CA TRP A 150 -9.20 -1.65 9.08
C TRP A 150 -8.12 -1.29 10.10
N LEU A 151 -6.88 -1.08 9.65
CA LEU A 151 -5.75 -0.72 10.51
C LEU A 151 -5.89 0.69 11.12
N VAL A 152 -6.50 1.63 10.40
CA VAL A 152 -6.81 2.97 10.93
C VAL A 152 -7.85 2.90 12.04
N ILE A 153 -8.91 2.11 11.85
CA ILE A 153 -10.00 1.96 12.82
C ILE A 153 -9.56 1.12 14.02
N ARG A 154 -8.73 0.08 13.77
CA ARG A 154 -8.26 -0.89 14.75
C ARG A 154 -6.74 -1.06 14.69
N PRO A 155 -5.96 -0.09 15.21
CA PRO A 155 -4.50 -0.13 15.12
C PRO A 155 -3.87 -1.21 16.00
N ARG A 156 -4.62 -1.77 16.98
CA ARG A 156 -4.14 -2.86 17.83
C ARG A 156 -4.12 -4.16 17.02
N SER A 157 -2.93 -4.72 16.81
CA SER A 157 -2.74 -5.99 16.12
C SER A 157 -1.79 -6.89 16.90
N ALA A 158 -1.83 -8.20 16.64
CA ALA A 158 -0.86 -9.13 17.19
C ALA A 158 0.55 -8.74 16.71
N LEU A 159 1.57 -8.93 17.57
CA LEU A 159 2.99 -8.72 17.25
C LEU A 159 3.33 -7.32 16.70
N SER A 160 2.64 -6.26 17.13
CA SER A 160 3.00 -4.88 16.75
C SER A 160 3.99 -4.28 17.73
N VAL A 161 4.98 -3.53 17.22
CA VAL A 161 5.94 -2.77 18.05
C VAL A 161 5.21 -1.71 18.86
N ASP A 162 4.13 -1.13 18.34
CA ASP A 162 3.26 -0.19 19.08
C ASP A 162 2.75 -0.76 20.40
N ARG A 163 2.64 -2.08 20.53
CA ARG A 163 2.23 -2.76 21.77
C ARG A 163 3.29 -2.73 22.86
N TRP A 164 4.56 -2.56 22.47
CA TRP A 164 5.72 -2.54 23.37
C TRP A 164 6.07 -1.12 23.81
N ILE A 165 5.76 -0.13 22.98
CA ILE A 165 6.10 1.29 23.24
C ILE A 165 5.05 1.98 24.13
N VAL A 166 3.77 1.57 24.05
CA VAL A 166 2.65 2.15 24.85
C VAL A 166 2.44 1.34 26.16
N ARG A 167 3.51 1.04 26.85
CA ARG A 167 3.47 0.50 28.21
C ARG A 167 3.71 1.55 29.26
#